data_dfa065131cbf5a208091068a597e3aa0
#
_entry.id   dfa065131cbf5a208091068a597e3aa0
#
_cell.length_a   1.000
_cell.length_b   1.000
_cell.length_c   1.000
_cell.angle_alpha   90.00
_cell.angle_beta   90.00
_cell.angle_gamma   90.00
#
_symmetry.space_group_name_H-M   'P 1'
#
loop_
_entity.id
_entity.type
_entity.pdbx_description
1 polymer ?
#
loop_
_entity_poly.entity_id
_entity_poly.type
_entity_poly.pdbx_seq_one_letter_code
_entity_poly.pdbx_strand_id
1 'polypeptide(L)'
;GGYVLSRAQRDRIGEELGPSEIQITEDLFIGPTTLAEREGGMMHLNHSCEPNLGLQGQVVFVAMRDITAGEELTFDYAMTDDEPCEMECRCGSDTCRKLITGRDWLKPELQKKYDGYFSWFIQKRIDSTK
;
A
#
# COMPACT_ATOMS: atom_id res chain seq x y z
N GLY A 1 1.20 -13.44 8.61
CA GLY A 1 1.94 -12.84 9.71
C GLY A 1 3.05 -11.96 9.20
N GLY A 2 3.59 -11.15 10.06
CA GLY A 2 4.71 -10.28 9.77
C GLY A 2 5.38 -9.86 11.07
N TYR A 3 6.57 -9.34 10.93
CA TYR A 3 7.35 -8.80 12.04
C TYR A 3 7.40 -7.29 11.95
N VAL A 4 7.50 -6.62 13.09
CA VAL A 4 7.80 -5.19 13.12
C VAL A 4 9.29 -5.01 12.86
N LEU A 5 9.60 -4.30 11.81
CA LEU A 5 10.96 -4.09 11.31
C LEU A 5 11.32 -2.61 11.44
N SER A 6 12.53 -2.31 11.88
CA SER A 6 13.10 -0.98 11.72
C SER A 6 13.44 -0.72 10.25
N ARG A 7 13.68 0.54 9.89
CA ARG A 7 14.12 0.91 8.53
C ARG A 7 15.35 0.12 8.08
N ALA A 8 16.37 0.03 8.93
CA ALA A 8 17.59 -0.71 8.60
C ALA A 8 17.36 -2.23 8.39
N GLN A 9 16.45 -2.82 9.17
CA GLN A 9 16.06 -4.23 8.97
C GLN A 9 15.27 -4.41 7.67
N ARG A 10 14.30 -3.53 7.40
CA ARG A 10 13.53 -3.53 6.18
C ARG A 10 14.42 -3.41 4.94
N ASP A 11 15.37 -2.48 4.93
CA ASP A 11 16.27 -2.24 3.80
C ASP A 11 17.11 -3.48 3.50
N ARG A 12 17.70 -4.08 4.55
CA ARG A 12 18.49 -5.30 4.41
C ARG A 12 17.67 -6.49 3.91
N ILE A 13 16.45 -6.68 4.43
CA ILE A 13 15.56 -7.77 4.02
C ILE A 13 15.05 -7.50 2.59
N GLY A 14 14.78 -6.24 2.24
CA GLY A 14 14.34 -5.84 0.92
C GLY A 14 15.36 -6.13 -0.19
N GLU A 15 16.65 -6.10 0.10
CA GLU A 15 17.70 -6.52 -0.85
C GLU A 15 17.59 -7.99 -1.24
N GLU A 16 17.15 -8.85 -0.31
CA GLU A 16 17.03 -10.29 -0.54
C GLU A 16 15.65 -10.70 -1.06
N LEU A 17 14.59 -10.11 -0.52
CA LEU A 17 13.22 -10.54 -0.76
C LEU A 17 12.45 -9.63 -1.73
N GLY A 18 12.96 -8.44 -2.01
CA GLY A 18 12.21 -7.39 -2.68
C GLY A 18 11.18 -6.71 -1.78
N PRO A 19 10.49 -5.66 -2.26
CA PRO A 19 9.49 -4.93 -1.49
C PRO A 19 8.37 -5.85 -1.02
N SER A 20 8.12 -5.90 0.29
CA SER A 20 7.21 -6.89 0.90
C SER A 20 6.56 -6.41 2.18
N GLU A 21 6.62 -5.13 2.45
CA GLU A 21 6.23 -4.55 3.74
C GLU A 21 5.13 -3.51 3.60
N ILE A 22 4.48 -3.23 4.74
CA ILE A 22 3.60 -2.08 4.91
C ILE A 22 4.23 -1.16 5.95
N GLN A 23 4.33 0.12 5.62
CA GLN A 23 4.80 1.14 6.54
C GLN A 23 3.76 1.42 7.64
N ILE A 24 4.20 1.45 8.90
CA ILE A 24 3.32 1.69 10.06
C ILE A 24 3.65 2.97 10.81
N THR A 25 4.88 3.43 10.72
CA THR A 25 5.33 4.77 11.14
C THR A 25 6.41 5.25 10.19
N GLU A 26 7.00 6.41 10.48
CA GLU A 26 8.12 6.92 9.69
C GLU A 26 9.31 5.94 9.62
N ASP A 27 9.59 5.19 10.70
CA ASP A 27 10.77 4.33 10.83
C ASP A 27 10.45 2.84 11.06
N LEU A 28 9.17 2.48 11.11
CA LEU A 28 8.74 1.11 11.38
C LEU A 28 7.87 0.57 10.25
N PHE A 29 8.04 -0.70 9.99
CA PHE A 29 7.35 -1.45 8.93
C PHE A 29 6.86 -2.79 9.48
N ILE A 30 5.81 -3.35 8.90
CA ILE A 30 5.41 -4.75 9.09
C ILE A 30 5.73 -5.49 7.81
N GLY A 31 6.50 -6.57 7.91
CA GLY A 31 6.86 -7.37 6.76
C GLY A 31 7.41 -8.75 7.12
N PRO A 32 7.62 -9.59 6.09
CA PRO A 32 8.23 -10.90 6.26
C PRO A 32 9.73 -10.79 6.53
N THR A 33 10.30 -11.82 7.15
CA THR A 33 11.75 -11.96 7.33
C THR A 33 12.34 -13.10 6.52
N THR A 34 11.49 -13.94 5.94
CA THR A 34 11.89 -15.08 5.10
C THR A 34 11.07 -15.14 3.81
N LEU A 35 11.60 -15.83 2.80
CA LEU A 35 10.90 -16.04 1.53
C LEU A 35 9.58 -16.80 1.74
N ALA A 36 9.54 -17.80 2.60
CA ALA A 36 8.32 -18.56 2.88
C ALA A 36 7.22 -17.69 3.50
N GLU A 37 7.58 -16.78 4.40
CA GLU A 37 6.62 -15.82 4.97
C GLU A 37 6.14 -14.82 3.92
N ARG A 38 7.02 -14.37 3.03
CA ARG A 38 6.67 -13.50 1.92
C ARG A 38 5.64 -14.15 1.01
N GLU A 39 5.86 -15.40 0.59
CA GLU A 39 4.98 -16.15 -0.31
C GLU A 39 3.60 -16.44 0.30
N GLY A 40 3.50 -16.53 1.62
CA GLY A 40 2.24 -16.75 2.34
C GLY A 40 1.48 -15.49 2.78
N GLY A 41 1.98 -14.30 2.45
CA GLY A 41 1.50 -13.05 2.99
C GLY A 41 0.64 -12.19 2.06
N MET A 42 0.44 -10.92 2.44
CA MET A 42 -0.31 -9.90 1.69
C MET A 42 0.36 -9.46 0.38
N MET A 43 1.50 -10.02 0.06
CA MET A 43 2.36 -9.69 -1.07
C MET A 43 1.72 -9.85 -2.43
N HIS A 44 0.61 -10.58 -2.48
CA HIS A 44 -0.07 -10.88 -3.73
C HIS A 44 -1.12 -9.84 -4.13
N LEU A 45 -1.32 -8.80 -3.30
CA LEU A 45 -2.22 -7.70 -3.64
C LEU A 45 -1.50 -6.69 -4.53
N ASN A 46 -1.91 -6.62 -5.78
CA ASN A 46 -1.36 -5.69 -6.75
C ASN A 46 -1.97 -4.29 -6.61
N HIS A 47 -1.24 -3.31 -7.15
CA HIS A 47 -1.76 -1.96 -7.28
C HIS A 47 -2.78 -1.84 -8.41
N SER A 48 -3.82 -1.03 -8.18
CA SER A 48 -4.68 -0.49 -9.24
C SER A 48 -5.02 0.97 -8.95
N CYS A 49 -5.15 1.78 -10.01
CA CYS A 49 -5.67 3.13 -9.91
C CYS A 49 -7.22 3.15 -9.78
N GLU A 50 -7.88 2.03 -10.04
CA GLU A 50 -9.30 1.76 -9.76
C GLU A 50 -9.45 0.49 -8.90
N PRO A 51 -9.05 0.56 -7.63
CA PRO A 51 -9.02 -0.60 -6.76
C PRO A 51 -10.41 -1.00 -6.26
N ASN A 52 -10.52 -2.24 -5.79
CA ASN A 52 -11.72 -2.74 -5.12
C ASN A 52 -11.54 -2.86 -3.59
N LEU A 53 -10.31 -2.73 -3.09
CA LEU A 53 -10.01 -2.73 -1.67
C LEU A 53 -9.51 -1.37 -1.18
N GLY A 54 -9.91 -1.04 0.04
CA GLY A 54 -9.34 0.04 0.84
C GLY A 54 -8.85 -0.50 2.18
N LEU A 55 -8.29 0.36 3.02
CA LEU A 55 -7.87 -0.02 4.37
C LEU A 55 -8.82 0.50 5.44
N GLN A 56 -8.93 -0.28 6.50
CA GLN A 56 -9.54 0.13 7.76
C GLN A 56 -8.49 -0.02 8.87
N GLY A 57 -8.19 1.05 9.56
CA GLY A 57 -7.07 1.09 10.48
C GLY A 57 -5.73 1.01 9.77
N GLN A 58 -4.81 0.16 10.22
CA GLN A 58 -3.45 0.11 9.68
C GLN A 58 -3.22 -1.01 8.66
N VAL A 59 -3.86 -2.18 8.85
CA VAL A 59 -3.53 -3.39 8.08
C VAL A 59 -4.73 -4.21 7.65
N VAL A 60 -5.96 -3.75 7.92
CA VAL A 60 -7.18 -4.48 7.56
C VAL A 60 -7.66 -4.01 6.20
N PHE A 61 -7.71 -4.89 5.22
CA PHE A 61 -8.30 -4.61 3.93
C PHE A 61 -9.82 -4.84 3.97
N VAL A 62 -10.55 -3.92 3.40
CA VAL A 62 -12.02 -3.97 3.29
C VAL A 62 -12.44 -3.74 1.85
N ALA A 63 -13.53 -4.38 1.42
CA ALA A 63 -14.11 -4.11 0.12
C ALA A 63 -14.72 -2.70 0.09
N MET A 64 -14.36 -1.91 -0.91
CA MET A 64 -14.93 -0.58 -1.14
C MET A 64 -16.20 -0.62 -2.00
N ARG A 65 -16.47 -1.76 -2.63
CA ARG A 65 -17.64 -2.05 -3.47
C ARG A 65 -17.88 -3.53 -3.53
N ASP A 66 -18.96 -3.95 -4.16
CA ASP A 66 -19.20 -5.35 -4.48
C ASP A 66 -18.08 -5.88 -5.39
N ILE A 67 -17.61 -7.08 -5.07
CA ILE A 67 -16.53 -7.76 -5.79
C ILE A 67 -17.10 -9.05 -6.38
N THR A 68 -17.00 -9.18 -7.69
CA THR A 68 -17.49 -10.37 -8.39
C THR A 68 -16.54 -11.56 -8.19
N ALA A 69 -17.08 -12.77 -8.15
CA ALA A 69 -16.27 -13.97 -8.06
C ALA A 69 -15.26 -14.05 -9.24
N GLY A 70 -13.99 -14.31 -8.92
CA GLY A 70 -12.89 -14.33 -9.88
C GLY A 70 -12.24 -12.98 -10.17
N GLU A 71 -12.80 -11.88 -9.65
CA GLU A 71 -12.18 -10.54 -9.78
C GLU A 71 -10.89 -10.46 -8.96
N GLU A 72 -9.83 -9.89 -9.52
CA GLU A 72 -8.58 -9.68 -8.79
C GLU A 72 -8.76 -8.66 -7.67
N LEU A 73 -8.26 -8.97 -6.48
CA LEU A 73 -8.24 -8.05 -5.35
C LEU A 73 -7.05 -7.09 -5.51
N THR A 74 -7.33 -5.80 -5.54
CA THR A 74 -6.32 -4.75 -5.71
C THR A 74 -6.57 -3.59 -4.77
N PHE A 75 -5.50 -2.88 -4.39
CA PHE A 75 -5.60 -1.62 -3.68
C PHE A 75 -4.68 -0.57 -4.30
N ASP A 76 -4.89 0.70 -3.99
CA ASP A 76 -3.98 1.76 -4.43
C ASP A 76 -2.83 1.90 -3.42
N TYR A 77 -1.59 1.79 -3.86
CA TYR A 77 -0.42 1.91 -2.99
C TYR A 77 -0.32 3.29 -2.31
N ALA A 78 -0.96 4.31 -2.86
CA ALA A 78 -1.10 5.60 -2.19
C ALA A 78 -1.76 5.49 -0.80
N MET A 79 -2.51 4.43 -0.53
CA MET A 79 -3.16 4.23 0.78
C MET A 79 -2.20 3.83 1.89
N THR A 80 -1.01 3.31 1.55
CA THR A 80 -0.07 2.73 2.52
C THR A 80 1.34 3.30 2.45
N ASP A 81 1.77 3.84 1.30
CA ASP A 81 3.16 4.18 1.05
C ASP A 81 3.45 5.68 1.17
N ASP A 82 4.54 6.01 1.88
CA ASP A 82 5.16 7.33 1.94
C ASP A 82 6.67 7.26 1.66
N GLU A 83 7.14 6.15 1.11
CA GLU A 83 8.54 5.96 0.75
C GLU A 83 8.85 6.61 -0.61
N PRO A 84 10.03 7.21 -0.78
CA PRO A 84 10.43 7.79 -2.06
C PRO A 84 10.67 6.66 -3.07
N CYS A 85 9.64 6.32 -3.83
CA CYS A 85 9.69 5.31 -4.89
C CYS A 85 8.88 5.78 -6.08
N GLU A 86 9.21 5.25 -7.24
CA GLU A 86 8.45 5.44 -8.47
C GLU A 86 8.25 4.07 -9.13
N MET A 87 7.03 3.82 -9.62
CA MET A 87 6.69 2.58 -10.30
C MET A 87 5.80 2.88 -11.51
N GLU A 88 6.16 2.32 -12.66
CA GLU A 88 5.30 2.36 -13.83
C GLU A 88 4.01 1.57 -13.55
N CYS A 89 2.86 2.19 -13.79
CA CYS A 89 1.58 1.55 -13.61
C CYS A 89 0.98 1.10 -14.95
N ARG A 90 0.60 -0.16 -15.02
CA ARG A 90 -0.06 -0.81 -16.16
C ARG A 90 -1.38 -1.46 -15.75
N CYS A 91 -2.10 -0.88 -14.79
CA CYS A 91 -3.36 -1.46 -14.27
C CYS A 91 -4.49 -1.55 -15.29
N GLY A 92 -4.36 -0.87 -16.44
CA GLY A 92 -5.33 -0.93 -17.54
C GLY A 92 -6.61 -0.13 -17.33
N SER A 93 -6.76 0.58 -16.19
CA SER A 93 -7.93 1.43 -15.96
C SER A 93 -7.86 2.71 -16.80
N ASP A 94 -9.03 3.29 -17.13
CA ASP A 94 -9.13 4.54 -17.87
C ASP A 94 -8.51 5.72 -17.10
N THR A 95 -8.47 5.63 -15.79
CA THR A 95 -7.86 6.62 -14.88
C THR A 95 -6.45 6.26 -14.44
N CYS A 96 -5.79 5.35 -15.16
CA CYS A 96 -4.44 4.93 -14.85
C CYS A 96 -3.46 6.11 -14.85
N ARG A 97 -2.78 6.33 -13.73
CA ARG A 97 -1.80 7.41 -13.56
C ARG A 97 -0.51 7.21 -14.33
N LYS A 98 -0.27 6.02 -14.89
CA LYS A 98 0.95 5.60 -15.64
C LYS A 98 2.21 5.56 -14.79
N LEU A 99 2.44 6.53 -13.92
CA LEU A 99 3.49 6.57 -12.91
C LEU A 99 2.84 6.74 -11.55
N ILE A 100 3.15 5.85 -10.62
CA ILE A 100 2.77 5.97 -9.21
C ILE A 100 4.01 6.22 -8.37
N THR A 101 3.85 6.99 -7.33
CA THR A 101 4.95 7.39 -6.44
C THR A 101 4.55 7.22 -4.98
N GLY A 102 5.53 7.13 -4.10
CA GLY A 102 5.29 7.12 -2.67
C GLY A 102 4.75 8.45 -2.10
N ARG A 103 4.53 9.45 -2.97
CA ARG A 103 3.93 10.75 -2.60
C ARG A 103 2.53 10.95 -3.18
N ASP A 104 1.97 9.94 -3.81
CA ASP A 104 0.64 10.04 -4.43
C ASP A 104 -0.47 10.36 -3.42
N TRP A 105 -0.31 9.98 -2.16
CA TRP A 105 -1.23 10.32 -1.09
C TRP A 105 -1.41 11.83 -0.86
N LEU A 106 -0.47 12.67 -1.33
CA LEU A 106 -0.57 14.14 -1.28
C LEU A 106 -1.55 14.72 -2.31
N LYS A 107 -1.97 13.95 -3.30
CA LYS A 107 -2.87 14.41 -4.37
C LYS A 107 -4.29 14.59 -3.82
N PRO A 108 -4.86 15.80 -3.90
CA PRO A 108 -6.20 16.07 -3.34
C PRO A 108 -7.31 15.18 -3.92
N GLU A 109 -7.20 14.84 -5.20
CA GLU A 109 -8.15 13.96 -5.87
C GLU A 109 -8.13 12.55 -5.29
N LEU A 110 -6.95 12.03 -4.89
CA LEU A 110 -6.84 10.72 -4.25
C LEU A 110 -7.28 10.77 -2.78
N GLN A 111 -6.99 11.86 -2.07
CA GLN A 111 -7.49 12.07 -0.71
C GLN A 111 -9.02 12.07 -0.68
N LYS A 112 -9.65 12.71 -1.65
CA LYS A 112 -11.12 12.71 -1.78
C LYS A 112 -11.66 11.34 -2.19
N LYS A 113 -11.00 10.68 -3.16
CA LYS A 113 -11.41 9.37 -3.68
C LYS A 113 -11.39 8.29 -2.62
N TYR A 114 -10.37 8.31 -1.76
CA TYR A 114 -10.11 7.28 -0.76
C TYR A 114 -10.36 7.75 0.68
N ASP A 115 -11.20 8.73 0.86
CA ASP A 115 -11.59 9.23 2.20
C ASP A 115 -12.11 8.07 3.07
N GLY A 116 -11.51 7.88 4.24
CA GLY A 116 -11.81 6.78 5.14
C GLY A 116 -11.13 5.43 4.82
N TYR A 117 -10.32 5.35 3.75
CA TYR A 117 -9.67 4.12 3.31
C TYR A 117 -8.14 4.18 3.31
N PHE A 118 -7.54 5.23 3.79
CA PHE A 118 -6.08 5.30 4.02
C PHE A 118 -5.68 4.51 5.26
N SER A 119 -4.47 3.95 5.26
CA SER A 119 -3.89 3.42 6.48
C SER A 119 -3.82 4.52 7.55
N TRP A 120 -3.89 4.13 8.81
CA TRP A 120 -3.79 5.09 9.93
C TRP A 120 -2.53 5.98 9.82
N PHE A 121 -1.40 5.40 9.42
CA PHE A 121 -0.16 6.14 9.24
C PHE A 121 -0.29 7.23 8.17
N ILE A 122 -0.81 6.89 6.99
CA ILE A 122 -1.00 7.86 5.89
C ILE A 122 -2.07 8.88 6.26
N GLN A 123 -3.17 8.47 6.89
CA GLN A 123 -4.21 9.39 7.34
C GLN A 123 -3.66 10.45 8.30
N LYS A 124 -2.83 10.05 9.26
CA LYS A 124 -2.15 11.01 10.16
C LYS A 124 -1.28 12.01 9.40
N ARG A 125 -0.59 11.57 8.35
CA ARG A 125 0.22 12.45 7.52
C ARG A 125 -0.66 13.43 6.73
N ILE A 126 -1.75 12.96 6.15
CA ILE A 126 -2.74 13.83 5.49
C ILE A 126 -3.25 14.89 6.46
N ASP A 127 -3.66 14.50 7.65
CA ASP A 127 -4.20 15.42 8.67
C ASP A 127 -3.15 16.45 9.13
N SER A 128 -1.88 16.08 9.15
CA SER A 128 -0.79 16.99 9.51
C SER A 128 -0.45 18.02 8.42
N THR A 129 -0.92 17.83 7.20
CA THR A 129 -0.73 18.77 6.08
C THR A 129 -1.85 19.79 5.94
N LYS A 130 -2.93 19.61 6.68
CA LYS A 130 -4.06 20.55 6.76
C LYS A 130 -3.77 21.61 7.82
#